data_d8e87334b3832e89cb2688e3b5dc9237
#
_entry.id   d8e87334b3832e89cb2688e3b5dc9237
#
_cell.length_a   1.000
_cell.length_b   1.000
_cell.length_c   1.000
_cell.angle_alpha   90.00
_cell.angle_beta   90.00
_cell.angle_gamma   90.00
#
_symmetry.space_group_name_H-M   'P 1'
#
loop_
_entity.id
_entity.type
_entity.pdbx_description
1 polymer ?
#
loop_
_entity_poly.entity_id
_entity_poly.type
_entity_poly.pdbx_seq_one_letter_code
_entity_poly.pdbx_strand_id
1 'polypeptide(L)' 'MVEIYKTDNKVLQKLDNIEEGCWVNMIDPTSSELSLVSGYFEIDLADLATALDEEESSRISLEAG' A
#
# COMPACT_ATOMS: atom_id res chain seq x y z
N MET A 1 8.93 -3.26 -1.61
CA MET A 1 8.96 -1.83 -1.96
C MET A 1 7.57 -1.23 -1.91
N VAL A 2 7.43 -0.11 -1.23
CA VAL A 2 6.15 0.59 -1.11
C VAL A 2 6.25 1.94 -1.84
N GLU A 3 5.28 2.21 -2.69
CA GLU A 3 5.18 3.48 -3.39
C GLU A 3 3.84 4.12 -3.05
N ILE A 4 3.87 5.39 -2.68
CA ILE A 4 2.68 6.13 -2.25
C ILE A 4 2.48 7.30 -3.20
N TYR A 5 1.28 7.39 -3.77
CA TYR A 5 0.95 8.44 -4.74
C TYR A 5 -0.34 9.14 -4.36
N LYS A 6 -0.42 10.40 -4.70
CA LYS A 6 -1.62 11.19 -4.51
C LYS A 6 -1.81 12.12 -5.70
N THR A 7 -3.05 12.23 -6.17
CA THR A 7 -3.38 13.17 -7.24
C THR A 7 -3.80 14.50 -6.62
N ASP A 8 -3.10 15.56 -6.96
CA ASP A 8 -3.40 16.92 -6.51
C ASP A 8 -3.41 17.83 -7.73
N ASN A 9 -4.52 18.56 -7.92
CA ASN A 9 -4.71 19.45 -9.07
C ASN A 9 -4.44 18.74 -10.40
N LYS A 10 -4.92 17.50 -10.52
CA LYS A 10 -4.74 16.64 -11.70
C LYS A 10 -3.29 16.23 -11.95
N VAL A 11 -2.42 16.43 -10.98
CA VAL A 11 -1.02 16.02 -11.05
C VAL A 11 -0.78 14.89 -10.07
N LEU A 12 -0.20 13.80 -10.55
CA LEU A 12 0.16 12.66 -9.71
C LEU A 12 1.47 12.98 -9.00
N GLN A 13 1.44 12.93 -7.68
CA GLN A 13 2.61 13.20 -6.84
C GLN A 13 3.00 11.96 -6.06
N LYS A 14 4.29 11.74 -5.92
CA LYS A 14 4.81 10.67 -5.09
C LYS A 14 5.03 11.19 -3.68
N LEU A 15 4.52 10.45 -2.69
CA LEU A 15 4.61 10.85 -1.29
C LEU A 15 5.57 9.93 -0.53
N ASP A 16 6.10 10.43 0.58
CA ASP A 16 6.95 9.64 1.47
C ASP A 16 6.15 8.97 2.57
N ASN A 17 4.94 9.45 2.83
CA ASN A 17 4.08 8.93 3.89
C ASN A 17 2.67 8.69 3.37
N ILE A 18 1.95 7.78 4.05
CA ILE A 18 0.56 7.50 3.72
C ILE A 18 -0.32 8.63 4.23
N GLU A 19 -1.17 9.16 3.36
CA GLU A 19 -2.11 10.23 3.68
C GLU A 19 -3.51 9.85 3.21
N GLU A 20 -4.50 10.57 3.72
CA GLU A 20 -5.87 10.39 3.27
C GLU A 20 -5.98 10.77 1.79
N GLY A 21 -6.65 9.95 1.02
CA GLY A 21 -6.81 10.17 -0.41
C GLY A 21 -5.63 9.73 -1.26
N CYS A 22 -4.66 9.03 -0.69
CA CYS A 22 -3.51 8.53 -1.44
C CYS A 22 -3.71 7.10 -1.92
N TRP A 23 -2.83 6.67 -2.81
CA TRP A 23 -2.76 5.30 -3.28
C TRP A 23 -1.47 4.69 -2.78
N VAL A 24 -1.57 3.49 -2.27
CA VAL A 24 -0.39 2.74 -1.80
C VAL A 24 -0.21 1.53 -2.71
N ASN A 25 0.95 1.47 -3.34
CA ASN A 25 1.31 0.37 -4.23
C ASN A 25 2.47 -0.39 -3.61
N MET A 26 2.24 -1.65 -3.26
CA MET A 26 3.27 -2.51 -2.68
C MET A 26 3.75 -3.52 -3.69
N ILE A 27 5.05 -3.58 -3.88
CA ILE A 27 5.70 -4.52 -4.77
C ILE A 27 6.71 -5.29 -3.95
N ASP A 28 6.50 -6.59 -3.79
CA ASP A 28 7.37 -7.47 -3.00
C ASP A 28 7.72 -6.83 -1.64
N PRO A 29 6.70 -6.48 -0.84
CA PRO A 29 6.94 -5.72 0.39
C PRO A 29 7.64 -6.54 1.47
N THR A 30 8.41 -5.84 2.32
CA THR A 30 9.03 -6.45 3.49
C THR A 30 7.99 -6.59 4.60
N SER A 31 8.33 -7.37 5.64
CA SER A 31 7.45 -7.52 6.80
C SER A 31 7.17 -6.19 7.49
N SER A 32 8.18 -5.33 7.55
CA SER A 32 8.03 -3.98 8.14
C SER A 32 7.06 -3.14 7.34
N GLU A 33 7.14 -3.21 6.01
CA GLU A 33 6.25 -2.47 5.13
C GLU A 33 4.81 -2.96 5.26
N LEU A 34 4.62 -4.27 5.34
CA LEU A 34 3.29 -4.85 5.54
C LEU A 34 2.68 -4.40 6.87
N SER A 35 3.49 -4.40 7.94
CA SER A 35 3.02 -3.95 9.26
C SER A 35 2.58 -2.49 9.23
N LEU A 36 3.34 -1.65 8.56
CA LEU A 36 3.02 -0.22 8.45
C LEU A 36 1.68 -0.02 7.76
N VAL A 37 1.50 -0.67 6.62
CA VAL A 37 0.29 -0.53 5.83
C VAL A 37 -0.91 -1.16 6.54
N SER A 38 -0.75 -2.33 7.14
CA SER A 38 -1.84 -2.98 7.86
C SER A 38 -2.33 -2.11 9.02
N GLY A 39 -1.41 -1.45 9.72
CA GLY A 39 -1.76 -0.55 10.81
C GLY A 39 -2.52 0.67 10.34
N TYR A 40 -2.11 1.25 9.23
CA TYR A 40 -2.75 2.44 8.69
C TYR A 40 -4.17 2.16 8.18
N PHE A 41 -4.32 1.06 7.43
CA PHE A 41 -5.62 0.71 6.84
C PHE A 41 -6.50 -0.14 7.76
N GLU A 42 -6.01 -0.48 8.93
CA GLU A 42 -6.73 -1.35 9.88
C GLU A 42 -7.09 -2.70 9.26
N ILE A 43 -6.18 -3.22 8.46
CA ILE A 43 -6.32 -4.53 7.81
C ILE A 43 -5.47 -5.54 8.58
N ASP A 44 -6.00 -6.75 8.75
CA ASP A 44 -5.25 -7.82 9.41
C ASP A 44 -4.01 -8.16 8.57
N LEU A 45 -2.86 -8.22 9.23
CA LEU A 45 -1.59 -8.53 8.57
C LEU A 45 -1.64 -9.88 7.85
N ALA A 46 -2.32 -10.85 8.45
CA ALA A 46 -2.48 -12.17 7.84
C ALA A 46 -3.28 -12.09 6.54
N ASP A 47 -4.29 -11.23 6.49
CA ASP A 47 -5.09 -11.04 5.28
C ASP A 47 -4.27 -10.42 4.16
N LEU A 48 -3.42 -9.46 4.49
CA LEU A 48 -2.51 -8.87 3.49
C LEU A 48 -1.52 -9.89 2.96
N ALA A 49 -0.93 -10.69 3.84
CA ALA A 49 0.01 -11.72 3.45
C ALA A 49 -0.64 -12.77 2.55
N THR A 50 -1.88 -13.16 2.88
CA THR A 50 -2.62 -14.13 2.07
C THR A 50 -2.92 -13.57 0.68
N ALA A 51 -3.31 -12.31 0.60
CA ALA A 51 -3.59 -11.67 -0.69
C ALA A 51 -2.36 -11.64 -1.59
N LEU A 52 -1.19 -11.40 -1.01
CA LEU A 52 0.07 -11.39 -1.76
C LEU A 52 0.47 -12.79 -2.21
N ASP A 53 0.21 -13.80 -1.39
CA ASP A 53 0.56 -15.19 -1.72
C ASP A 53 -0.32 -15.75 -2.82
N GLU A 54 -1.56 -15.32 -2.90
CA GLU A 54 -2.50 -15.83 -3.90
C GLU A 54 -2.23 -15.28 -5.29
N GLU A 55 -1.49 -14.19 -5.38
CA GLU A 55 -1.16 -13.57 -6.66
C GLU A 55 0.23 -14.00 -7.12
N GLU A 56 0.35 -14.32 -8.39
CA GLU A 56 1.64 -14.70 -8.97
C GLU A 56 2.61 -13.51 -8.98
N SER A 57 2.08 -12.30 -8.96
CA SER A 57 2.89 -11.09 -8.84
C SER A 57 2.75 -10.58 -7.41
N SER A 58 3.85 -10.49 -6.67
CA SER A 58 3.85 -9.98 -5.29
C SER A 58 3.52 -8.49 -5.24
N ARG A 59 2.33 -8.15 -5.71
CA ARG A 59 1.93 -6.76 -5.90
C ARG A 59 0.50 -6.56 -5.40
N ILE A 60 0.29 -5.51 -4.63
CA ILE A 60 -1.04 -5.14 -4.16
C ILE A 60 -1.16 -3.61 -4.20
N SER A 61 -2.35 -3.13 -4.54
CA SER A 61 -2.63 -1.69 -4.60
C SER A 61 -3.82 -1.38 -3.69
N LEU A 62 -3.66 -0.38 -2.83
CA LEU A 62 -4.68 0.04 -1.87
C LEU A 62 -4.95 1.52 -2.03
N GLU A 63 -6.19 1.92 -1.79
CA GLU A 63 -6.60 3.32 -1.84
C GLU A 63 -7.03 3.77 -0.46
N ALA A 64 -6.44 4.86 0.03
CA ALA A 64 -6.73 5.43 1.34
C ALA A 64 -7.70 6.60 1.19
N GLY A 65 -8.79 6.52 1.89
CA GLY A 65 -9.77 7.59 1.88
C GLY A 65 -11.16 7.16 1.56
#